data_9e5c8bdb5128713ff3dc7a882ea097f2
#
_entry.id   9e5c8bdb5128713ff3dc7a882ea097f2
#
_cell.length_a   1.000
_cell.length_b   1.000
_cell.length_c   1.000
_cell.angle_alpha   90.00
_cell.angle_beta   90.00
_cell.angle_gamma   90.00
#
_symmetry.space_group_name_H-M   'P 1'
#
loop_
_entity.id
_entity.type
_entity.pdbx_description
1 polymer ?
#
loop_
_entity_poly.entity_id
_entity_poly.type
_entity_poly.pdbx_seq_one_letter_code
_entity_poly.pdbx_strand_id
1 'polypeptide(L)'
;MENNIKTNTDKYILNTYKRQDLVIDKGNDVYLYDINGKKYLDFVSGIGVNSLGYQNKKYNEAIVNQLNKFNHCSNLYYWETQSKLAEKLISISPFDKVFFANSGAEANEGALKLAKKYGNTKKSTKIITMKNSFHGRTLGSLSVTAQSKYQTSFSPLLPNILEGEFNNIESVKKLIDEEVCAIIVEPVQGEGGLKPAKKEFLQELRKICDENDIILIFDEVQCGVGRTGKFFSFENYDVIPDVVTMAKGLANGLPIGAFMVNKKYSQVLTYGDHASTFGGNPVSTAGANVVVNEIINNGILNNVKTNGEYLFAQLNKLKSKYDFIKDVRGLGFMVGIEFDFEVASLISDLKDNGLLVLNAGANVMRLLPPLIVNKIHIDEAIKIIDDALNKAKISV
;
A
#
# COMPACT_ATOMS: atom_id res chain seq x y z
N MET A 1 -30.22 15.99 1.70
CA MET A 1 -29.48 14.82 2.22
C MET A 1 -27.97 15.09 2.21
N GLU A 2 -27.39 15.47 1.12
CA GLU A 2 -25.94 15.75 0.96
C GLU A 2 -25.40 16.74 2.01
N ASN A 3 -26.01 17.91 2.14
CA ASN A 3 -25.59 18.91 3.12
C ASN A 3 -25.61 18.37 4.57
N ASN A 4 -26.56 17.51 4.93
CA ASN A 4 -26.61 16.92 6.26
C ASN A 4 -25.46 15.94 6.50
N ILE A 5 -25.06 15.15 5.48
CA ILE A 5 -23.92 14.21 5.59
C ILE A 5 -22.63 15.00 5.81
N LYS A 6 -22.38 16.03 5.00
CA LYS A 6 -21.19 16.89 5.15
C LYS A 6 -21.17 17.60 6.49
N THR A 7 -22.27 18.27 6.86
CA THR A 7 -22.40 18.99 8.15
C THR A 7 -22.19 18.07 9.35
N ASN A 8 -22.80 16.86 9.36
CA ASN A 8 -22.61 15.91 10.44
C ASN A 8 -21.18 15.36 10.49
N THR A 9 -20.57 15.10 9.34
CA THR A 9 -19.18 14.66 9.27
C THR A 9 -18.24 15.72 9.85
N ASP A 10 -18.37 16.96 9.44
CA ASP A 10 -17.53 18.06 9.91
C ASP A 10 -17.74 18.39 11.39
N LYS A 11 -18.97 18.21 11.88
CA LYS A 11 -19.34 18.47 13.28
C LYS A 11 -18.85 17.37 14.24
N TYR A 12 -18.92 16.09 13.83
CA TYR A 12 -18.77 14.97 14.76
C TYR A 12 -17.51 14.13 14.53
N ILE A 13 -16.81 14.26 13.40
CA ILE A 13 -15.58 13.52 13.10
C ILE A 13 -14.39 14.48 13.14
N LEU A 14 -13.31 14.10 13.82
CA LEU A 14 -12.09 14.89 13.88
C LEU A 14 -11.59 15.29 12.48
N ASN A 15 -11.23 16.55 12.30
CA ASN A 15 -10.79 17.12 11.01
C ASN A 15 -9.32 16.74 10.67
N THR A 16 -9.02 15.44 10.67
CA THR A 16 -7.69 14.90 10.30
C THR A 16 -7.55 14.64 8.80
N TYR A 17 -8.65 14.66 8.06
CA TYR A 17 -8.69 14.47 6.61
C TYR A 17 -9.19 15.72 5.88
N LYS A 18 -8.44 16.20 4.89
CA LYS A 18 -8.94 17.18 3.93
C LYS A 18 -9.81 16.46 2.90
N ARG A 19 -11.12 16.36 3.17
CA ARG A 19 -12.07 15.66 2.30
C ARG A 19 -12.30 16.42 1.01
N GLN A 20 -12.46 15.70 -0.10
CA GLN A 20 -12.98 16.27 -1.33
C GLN A 20 -14.48 16.53 -1.17
N ASP A 21 -14.99 17.54 -1.86
CA ASP A 21 -16.41 17.88 -1.86
C ASP A 21 -17.19 16.88 -2.73
N LEU A 22 -17.39 15.67 -2.20
CA LEU A 22 -18.00 14.53 -2.88
C LEU A 22 -18.61 13.58 -1.86
N VAL A 23 -19.89 13.26 -2.00
CA VAL A 23 -20.59 12.26 -1.17
C VAL A 23 -20.85 11.02 -2.01
N ILE A 24 -20.14 9.94 -1.71
CA ILE A 24 -20.27 8.65 -2.40
C ILE A 24 -21.49 7.91 -1.87
N ASP A 25 -22.29 7.35 -2.79
CA ASP A 25 -23.46 6.51 -2.49
C ASP A 25 -23.15 5.03 -2.71
N LYS A 26 -22.57 4.68 -3.87
CA LYS A 26 -22.31 3.29 -4.25
C LYS A 26 -21.12 3.14 -5.18
N GLY A 27 -20.65 1.90 -5.29
CA GLY A 27 -19.65 1.50 -6.28
C GLY A 27 -20.15 0.34 -7.14
N ASN A 28 -19.67 0.25 -8.37
CA ASN A 28 -19.89 -0.90 -9.24
C ASN A 28 -18.73 -1.06 -10.21
N ASP A 29 -18.17 -2.26 -10.31
CA ASP A 29 -16.97 -2.57 -11.10
C ASP A 29 -15.80 -1.63 -10.70
N VAL A 30 -15.33 -0.76 -11.58
CA VAL A 30 -14.24 0.20 -11.33
C VAL A 30 -14.76 1.64 -11.13
N TYR A 31 -16.04 1.81 -10.92
CA TYR A 31 -16.70 3.11 -10.82
C TYR A 31 -17.31 3.36 -9.44
N LEU A 32 -17.21 4.59 -8.99
CA LEU A 32 -17.98 5.14 -7.87
C LEU A 32 -19.10 6.05 -8.40
N TYR A 33 -20.16 6.15 -7.62
CA TYR A 33 -21.30 7.03 -7.92
C TYR A 33 -21.59 7.90 -6.70
N ASP A 34 -21.82 9.19 -6.93
CA ASP A 34 -22.27 10.09 -5.87
C ASP A 34 -23.79 9.97 -5.63
N ILE A 35 -24.25 10.64 -4.61
CA ILE A 35 -25.67 10.64 -4.23
C ILE A 35 -26.60 11.28 -5.28
N ASN A 36 -26.05 12.01 -6.26
CA ASN A 36 -26.77 12.61 -7.36
C ASN A 36 -26.73 11.70 -8.61
N GLY A 37 -26.09 10.53 -8.52
CA GLY A 37 -25.96 9.56 -9.58
C GLY A 37 -24.85 9.84 -10.60
N LYS A 38 -24.02 10.86 -10.38
CA LYS A 38 -22.85 11.11 -11.24
C LYS A 38 -21.83 10.00 -11.06
N LYS A 39 -21.34 9.49 -12.18
CA LYS A 39 -20.37 8.39 -12.26
C LYS A 39 -18.94 8.94 -12.28
N TYR A 40 -18.07 8.26 -11.56
CA TYR A 40 -16.64 8.55 -11.49
C TYR A 40 -15.84 7.27 -11.74
N LEU A 41 -14.91 7.33 -12.70
CA LEU A 41 -13.90 6.29 -12.88
C LEU A 41 -12.90 6.38 -11.72
N ASP A 42 -12.76 5.31 -10.94
CA ASP A 42 -11.96 5.33 -9.72
C ASP A 42 -10.52 4.84 -9.95
N PHE A 43 -9.60 5.79 -10.08
CA PHE A 43 -8.16 5.51 -10.11
C PHE A 43 -7.47 5.79 -8.77
N VAL A 44 -8.26 5.76 -7.67
CA VAL A 44 -7.82 5.81 -6.27
C VAL A 44 -7.94 4.45 -5.60
N SER A 45 -9.03 3.74 -5.86
CA SER A 45 -9.41 2.44 -5.27
C SER A 45 -9.26 2.40 -3.74
N GLY A 46 -9.67 3.48 -3.03
CA GLY A 46 -9.48 3.58 -1.58
C GLY A 46 -8.02 3.67 -1.14
N ILE A 47 -7.15 4.26 -1.96
CA ILE A 47 -5.69 4.33 -1.83
C ILE A 47 -5.04 2.94 -2.02
N GLY A 48 -5.40 2.29 -3.14
CA GLY A 48 -4.87 0.97 -3.51
C GLY A 48 -5.46 -0.19 -2.71
N VAL A 49 -6.69 -0.05 -2.23
CA VAL A 49 -7.39 -1.03 -1.37
C VAL A 49 -8.32 -1.92 -2.17
N ASN A 50 -9.19 -1.36 -3.00
CA ASN A 50 -10.22 -2.11 -3.73
C ASN A 50 -9.64 -2.81 -4.97
N SER A 51 -8.84 -3.86 -4.73
CA SER A 51 -8.13 -4.61 -5.78
C SER A 51 -9.07 -5.24 -6.81
N LEU A 52 -10.22 -5.77 -6.35
CA LEU A 52 -11.24 -6.40 -7.20
C LEU A 52 -12.35 -5.42 -7.63
N GLY A 53 -12.16 -4.12 -7.40
CA GLY A 53 -13.21 -3.13 -7.62
C GLY A 53 -14.39 -3.30 -6.67
N TYR A 54 -15.56 -2.90 -7.13
CA TYR A 54 -16.80 -2.84 -6.36
C TYR A 54 -17.79 -3.91 -6.81
N GLN A 55 -18.63 -4.42 -5.90
CA GLN A 55 -19.69 -5.40 -6.18
C GLN A 55 -19.18 -6.73 -6.77
N ASN A 56 -17.96 -7.14 -6.44
CA ASN A 56 -17.50 -8.47 -6.82
C ASN A 56 -18.37 -9.55 -6.15
N LYS A 57 -19.08 -10.33 -6.97
CA LYS A 57 -20.09 -11.29 -6.50
C LYS A 57 -19.51 -12.34 -5.55
N LYS A 58 -18.40 -12.98 -5.94
CA LYS A 58 -17.76 -14.03 -5.12
C LYS A 58 -17.29 -13.48 -3.78
N TYR A 59 -16.75 -12.26 -3.79
CA TYR A 59 -16.28 -11.58 -2.58
C TYR A 59 -17.46 -11.27 -1.64
N ASN A 60 -18.54 -10.69 -2.16
CA ASN A 60 -19.73 -10.38 -1.36
C ASN A 60 -20.38 -11.64 -0.79
N GLU A 61 -20.52 -12.71 -1.59
CA GLU A 61 -21.05 -14.00 -1.14
C GLU A 61 -20.21 -14.62 -0.02
N ALA A 62 -18.88 -14.57 -0.12
CA ALA A 62 -18.01 -15.12 0.93
C ALA A 62 -18.17 -14.38 2.26
N ILE A 63 -18.30 -13.04 2.22
CA ILE A 63 -18.54 -12.21 3.41
C ILE A 63 -19.89 -12.53 4.04
N VAL A 64 -20.97 -12.54 3.25
CA VAL A 64 -22.33 -12.85 3.73
C VAL A 64 -22.37 -14.25 4.33
N ASN A 65 -21.77 -15.24 3.67
CA ASN A 65 -21.71 -16.61 4.17
C ASN A 65 -20.95 -16.70 5.50
N GLN A 66 -19.85 -15.94 5.67
CA GLN A 66 -19.12 -15.94 6.94
C GLN A 66 -19.90 -15.22 8.04
N LEU A 67 -20.55 -14.10 7.74
CA LEU A 67 -21.42 -13.39 8.70
C LEU A 67 -22.57 -14.28 9.21
N ASN A 68 -23.14 -15.12 8.36
CA ASN A 68 -24.19 -16.07 8.74
C ASN A 68 -23.68 -17.22 9.63
N LYS A 69 -22.36 -17.48 9.65
CA LYS A 69 -21.76 -18.46 10.58
C LYS A 69 -21.42 -17.82 11.93
N PHE A 70 -20.50 -16.87 11.92
CA PHE A 70 -20.11 -16.03 13.04
C PHE A 70 -19.15 -14.93 12.55
N ASN A 71 -19.10 -13.81 13.27
CA ASN A 71 -18.31 -12.64 12.91
C ASN A 71 -17.00 -12.50 13.70
N HIS A 72 -16.94 -13.04 14.93
CA HIS A 72 -15.76 -12.98 15.78
C HIS A 72 -15.79 -14.04 16.87
N CYS A 73 -14.62 -14.59 17.24
CA CYS A 73 -14.52 -15.55 18.38
C CYS A 73 -13.19 -15.48 19.14
N SER A 74 -12.33 -14.47 18.89
CA SER A 74 -10.99 -14.33 19.48
C SER A 74 -9.93 -15.32 18.96
N ASN A 75 -8.68 -14.84 18.84
CA ASN A 75 -7.51 -15.66 18.46
C ASN A 75 -7.11 -16.74 19.51
N LEU A 76 -7.93 -16.90 20.56
CA LEU A 76 -7.81 -18.02 21.50
C LEU A 76 -8.38 -19.33 20.95
N TYR A 77 -9.12 -19.28 19.83
CA TYR A 77 -9.73 -20.42 19.16
C TYR A 77 -9.25 -20.51 17.71
N TYR A 78 -9.45 -21.67 17.09
CA TYR A 78 -9.13 -21.89 15.68
C TYR A 78 -10.39 -21.72 14.82
N TRP A 79 -10.21 -21.14 13.61
CA TRP A 79 -11.27 -21.08 12.59
C TRP A 79 -10.74 -21.22 11.18
N GLU A 80 -11.61 -21.67 10.32
CA GLU A 80 -11.28 -22.14 8.96
C GLU A 80 -10.69 -21.04 8.06
N THR A 81 -11.32 -19.85 8.00
CA THR A 81 -10.95 -18.82 7.03
C THR A 81 -9.57 -18.23 7.29
N GLN A 82 -9.16 -18.11 8.56
CA GLN A 82 -7.81 -17.66 8.94
C GLN A 82 -6.76 -18.70 8.57
N SER A 83 -7.01 -19.97 8.93
CA SER A 83 -6.10 -21.09 8.63
C SER A 83 -5.89 -21.23 7.12
N LYS A 84 -6.96 -21.21 6.32
CA LYS A 84 -6.89 -21.28 4.86
C LYS A 84 -6.12 -20.11 4.25
N LEU A 85 -6.33 -18.89 4.77
CA LEU A 85 -5.60 -17.72 4.29
C LEU A 85 -4.10 -17.84 4.61
N ALA A 86 -3.76 -18.27 5.83
CA ALA A 86 -2.37 -18.48 6.24
C ALA A 86 -1.69 -19.54 5.35
N GLU A 87 -2.31 -20.71 5.19
CA GLU A 87 -1.81 -21.77 4.30
C GLU A 87 -1.57 -21.25 2.88
N LYS A 88 -2.54 -20.53 2.31
CA LYS A 88 -2.44 -20.01 0.96
C LYS A 88 -1.30 -19.00 0.80
N LEU A 89 -1.16 -18.04 1.73
CA LEU A 89 -0.08 -17.04 1.69
C LEU A 89 1.30 -17.68 1.82
N ILE A 90 1.43 -18.68 2.70
CA ILE A 90 2.70 -19.41 2.87
C ILE A 90 3.00 -20.27 1.64
N SER A 91 2.02 -20.96 1.07
CA SER A 91 2.23 -21.84 -0.09
C SER A 91 2.71 -21.12 -1.36
N ILE A 92 2.46 -19.81 -1.49
CA ILE A 92 2.86 -19.00 -2.65
C ILE A 92 4.07 -18.12 -2.37
N SER A 93 4.75 -18.32 -1.25
CA SER A 93 5.83 -17.43 -0.79
C SER A 93 7.00 -18.21 -0.18
N PRO A 94 8.17 -17.58 -0.01
CA PRO A 94 9.32 -18.18 0.67
C PRO A 94 9.25 -18.08 2.21
N PHE A 95 8.12 -17.65 2.77
CA PHE A 95 7.95 -17.43 4.21
C PHE A 95 7.44 -18.68 4.94
N ASP A 96 7.60 -18.70 6.25
CA ASP A 96 7.29 -19.85 7.13
C ASP A 96 6.03 -19.62 7.97
N LYS A 97 5.82 -18.37 8.45
CA LYS A 97 4.67 -18.02 9.29
C LYS A 97 4.13 -16.62 8.96
N VAL A 98 2.85 -16.43 9.28
CA VAL A 98 2.15 -15.15 9.17
C VAL A 98 1.51 -14.78 10.51
N PHE A 99 1.54 -13.49 10.84
CA PHE A 99 0.71 -12.87 11.88
C PHE A 99 -0.29 -11.94 11.21
N PHE A 100 -1.57 -12.02 11.61
CA PHE A 100 -2.61 -11.15 11.11
C PHE A 100 -2.92 -10.01 12.07
N ALA A 101 -3.03 -8.80 11.53
CA ALA A 101 -3.40 -7.56 12.19
C ALA A 101 -4.60 -6.92 11.48
N ASN A 102 -4.93 -5.65 11.77
CA ASN A 102 -6.09 -4.97 11.20
C ASN A 102 -5.71 -3.89 10.17
N SER A 103 -4.46 -3.50 10.12
CA SER A 103 -3.97 -2.41 9.27
C SER A 103 -2.50 -2.59 8.90
N GLY A 104 -2.02 -1.82 7.91
CA GLY A 104 -0.61 -1.77 7.56
C GLY A 104 0.25 -1.21 8.69
N ALA A 105 -0.25 -0.22 9.45
CA ALA A 105 0.46 0.31 10.59
C ALA A 105 0.68 -0.76 11.66
N GLU A 106 -0.35 -1.55 11.99
CA GLU A 106 -0.21 -2.67 12.95
C GLU A 106 0.71 -3.78 12.42
N ALA A 107 0.68 -4.08 11.12
CA ALA A 107 1.60 -5.04 10.52
C ALA A 107 3.06 -4.57 10.67
N ASN A 108 3.32 -3.29 10.41
CA ASN A 108 4.65 -2.70 10.61
C ASN A 108 5.05 -2.65 12.09
N GLU A 109 4.13 -2.34 13.02
CA GLU A 109 4.39 -2.43 14.47
C GLU A 109 4.84 -3.84 14.88
N GLY A 110 4.17 -4.88 14.36
CA GLY A 110 4.54 -6.27 14.60
C GLY A 110 5.92 -6.62 14.07
N ALA A 111 6.24 -6.18 12.84
CA ALA A 111 7.55 -6.35 12.22
C ALA A 111 8.67 -5.62 13.01
N LEU A 112 8.42 -4.38 13.45
CA LEU A 112 9.35 -3.61 14.26
C LEU A 112 9.58 -4.26 15.63
N LYS A 113 8.52 -4.77 16.28
CA LYS A 113 8.63 -5.51 17.55
C LYS A 113 9.45 -6.79 17.39
N LEU A 114 9.24 -7.54 16.30
CA LEU A 114 10.03 -8.72 15.98
C LEU A 114 11.51 -8.34 15.83
N ALA A 115 11.81 -7.30 15.06
CA ALA A 115 13.17 -6.83 14.84
C ALA A 115 13.85 -6.40 16.15
N LYS A 116 13.16 -5.62 16.98
CA LYS A 116 13.68 -5.20 18.28
C LYS A 116 13.89 -6.37 19.25
N LYS A 117 12.96 -7.34 19.28
CA LYS A 117 13.12 -8.52 20.15
C LYS A 117 14.31 -9.37 19.72
N TYR A 118 14.49 -9.59 18.41
CA TYR A 118 15.67 -10.28 17.89
C TYR A 118 16.95 -9.50 18.17
N GLY A 119 16.96 -8.20 17.89
CA GLY A 119 18.11 -7.33 18.13
C GLY A 119 18.53 -7.28 19.59
N ASN A 120 17.59 -7.25 20.54
CA ASN A 120 17.90 -7.25 21.97
C ASN A 120 18.71 -8.47 22.42
N THR A 121 18.60 -9.62 21.75
CA THR A 121 19.44 -10.79 22.02
C THR A 121 20.93 -10.54 21.71
N LYS A 122 21.21 -9.52 20.89
CA LYS A 122 22.56 -9.13 20.42
C LYS A 122 22.96 -7.73 20.87
N LYS A 123 22.15 -7.06 21.69
CA LYS A 123 22.28 -5.65 22.09
C LYS A 123 22.18 -4.65 20.91
N SER A 124 21.54 -5.05 19.82
CA SER A 124 21.33 -4.22 18.63
C SER A 124 19.92 -3.65 18.67
N THR A 125 19.77 -2.33 18.65
CA THR A 125 18.46 -1.66 18.82
C THR A 125 18.15 -0.62 17.76
N LYS A 126 19.10 -0.31 16.85
CA LYS A 126 18.93 0.67 15.79
C LYS A 126 18.15 0.08 14.63
N ILE A 127 17.26 0.86 14.05
CA ILE A 127 16.50 0.53 12.83
C ILE A 127 16.77 1.60 11.80
N ILE A 128 17.11 1.19 10.59
CA ILE A 128 17.28 2.10 9.46
C ILE A 128 16.00 2.12 8.66
N THR A 129 15.51 3.31 8.35
CA THR A 129 14.40 3.58 7.42
C THR A 129 14.87 4.48 6.27
N MET A 130 14.08 4.59 5.20
CA MET A 130 14.45 5.41 4.05
C MET A 130 13.74 6.75 4.09
N LYS A 131 14.44 7.84 3.78
CA LYS A 131 13.85 9.19 3.64
C LYS A 131 12.64 9.16 2.69
N ASN A 132 11.64 9.95 3.02
CA ASN A 132 10.35 10.03 2.32
C ASN A 132 9.51 8.74 2.39
N SER A 133 9.84 7.78 3.24
CA SER A 133 9.04 6.58 3.46
C SER A 133 7.71 6.89 4.16
N PHE A 134 6.78 5.94 4.07
CA PHE A 134 5.53 5.97 4.83
C PHE A 134 5.18 4.57 5.32
N HIS A 135 5.24 4.36 6.64
CA HIS A 135 5.01 3.05 7.27
C HIS A 135 3.81 3.02 8.22
N GLY A 136 3.15 4.16 8.42
CA GLY A 136 1.93 4.27 9.24
C GLY A 136 1.86 5.50 10.14
N ARG A 137 0.83 5.53 11.00
CA ARG A 137 0.49 6.66 11.87
C ARG A 137 0.46 6.33 13.36
N THR A 138 0.63 5.07 13.77
CA THR A 138 0.87 4.71 15.17
C THR A 138 2.28 5.16 15.56
N LEU A 139 2.55 5.41 16.82
CA LEU A 139 3.84 6.01 17.25
C LEU A 139 5.06 5.22 16.78
N GLY A 140 5.02 3.89 16.83
CA GLY A 140 6.14 3.07 16.34
C GLY A 140 6.28 3.14 14.80
N SER A 141 5.22 2.95 14.05
CA SER A 141 5.27 3.04 12.59
C SER A 141 5.52 4.48 12.11
N LEU A 142 5.08 5.50 12.87
CA LEU A 142 5.40 6.90 12.62
C LEU A 142 6.88 7.20 12.83
N SER A 143 7.52 6.54 13.80
CA SER A 143 8.95 6.72 14.06
C SER A 143 9.83 6.33 12.87
N VAL A 144 9.41 5.31 12.11
CA VAL A 144 10.09 4.87 10.88
C VAL A 144 9.52 5.50 9.60
N THR A 145 8.48 6.34 9.70
CA THR A 145 7.96 7.16 8.59
C THR A 145 8.80 8.43 8.46
N ALA A 146 9.88 8.37 7.68
CA ALA A 146 10.91 9.40 7.60
C ALA A 146 10.45 10.63 6.78
N GLN A 147 9.44 11.33 7.31
CA GLN A 147 8.91 12.58 6.80
C GLN A 147 8.59 13.51 7.97
N SER A 148 9.42 14.53 8.18
CA SER A 148 9.32 15.47 9.32
C SER A 148 7.95 16.14 9.45
N LYS A 149 7.27 16.41 8.33
CA LYS A 149 5.89 16.98 8.33
C LYS A 149 4.87 16.13 9.12
N TYR A 150 5.14 14.81 9.26
CA TYR A 150 4.27 13.90 10.02
C TYR A 150 4.77 13.67 11.46
N GLN A 151 6.07 13.82 11.70
CA GLN A 151 6.72 13.45 12.96
C GLN A 151 6.82 14.59 13.97
N THR A 152 7.08 15.82 13.51
CA THR A 152 7.48 16.95 14.36
C THR A 152 6.50 17.22 15.52
N SER A 153 5.19 17.12 15.26
CA SER A 153 4.16 17.39 16.28
C SER A 153 4.00 16.26 17.33
N PHE A 154 4.68 15.12 17.14
CA PHE A 154 4.53 13.93 18.00
C PHE A 154 5.82 13.53 18.70
N SER A 155 6.84 14.37 18.65
CA SER A 155 8.12 14.13 19.36
C SER A 155 7.94 14.18 20.88
N PRO A 156 8.67 13.32 21.67
CA PRO A 156 9.66 12.36 21.18
C PRO A 156 9.02 11.06 20.62
N LEU A 157 9.59 10.56 19.52
CA LEU A 157 9.25 9.27 18.93
C LEU A 157 10.18 8.17 19.45
N LEU A 158 10.07 6.93 18.91
CA LEU A 158 10.98 5.84 19.29
C LEU A 158 12.43 6.23 19.01
N PRO A 159 13.34 6.01 19.97
CA PRO A 159 14.77 6.27 19.79
C PRO A 159 15.42 5.27 18.83
N ASN A 160 16.64 5.60 18.40
CA ASN A 160 17.49 4.72 17.60
C ASN A 160 16.91 4.40 16.20
N ILE A 161 16.20 5.36 15.61
CA ILE A 161 15.79 5.30 14.21
C ILE A 161 16.75 6.15 13.39
N LEU A 162 17.35 5.55 12.36
CA LEU A 162 18.31 6.18 11.45
C LEU A 162 17.69 6.32 10.06
N GLU A 163 18.01 7.40 9.35
CA GLU A 163 17.45 7.69 8.02
C GLU A 163 18.50 7.59 6.94
N GLY A 164 18.34 6.62 6.02
CA GLY A 164 19.14 6.48 4.79
C GLY A 164 18.44 7.13 3.59
N GLU A 165 19.22 7.52 2.58
CA GLU A 165 18.66 8.02 1.33
C GLU A 165 18.16 6.86 0.46
N PHE A 166 16.91 6.94 -0.01
CA PHE A 166 16.34 5.93 -0.90
C PHE A 166 17.08 5.86 -2.22
N ASN A 167 17.41 4.66 -2.70
CA ASN A 167 18.21 4.41 -3.90
C ASN A 167 19.68 4.89 -3.83
N ASN A 168 20.20 5.14 -2.64
CA ASN A 168 21.61 5.51 -2.40
C ASN A 168 22.23 4.57 -1.34
N ILE A 169 22.86 3.50 -1.81
CA ILE A 169 23.42 2.47 -0.93
C ILE A 169 24.55 2.98 -0.04
N GLU A 170 25.34 3.94 -0.52
CA GLU A 170 26.46 4.50 0.25
C GLU A 170 25.98 5.31 1.47
N SER A 171 24.79 5.90 1.36
CA SER A 171 24.14 6.55 2.51
C SER A 171 23.74 5.54 3.57
N VAL A 172 23.29 4.35 3.19
CA VAL A 172 22.91 3.28 4.10
C VAL A 172 24.15 2.63 4.74
N LYS A 173 25.19 2.33 3.95
CA LYS A 173 26.46 1.76 4.44
C LYS A 173 27.08 2.58 5.58
N LYS A 174 26.99 3.91 5.52
CA LYS A 174 27.49 4.81 6.58
C LYS A 174 26.74 4.71 7.91
N LEU A 175 25.53 4.15 7.90
CA LEU A 175 24.68 3.97 9.08
C LEU A 175 24.82 2.57 9.71
N ILE A 176 25.50 1.64 9.01
CA ILE A 176 25.69 0.28 9.48
C ILE A 176 26.75 0.24 10.58
N ASP A 177 26.34 -0.25 11.73
CA ASP A 177 27.20 -0.60 12.86
C ASP A 177 26.63 -1.84 13.58
N GLU A 178 27.30 -2.31 14.62
CA GLU A 178 26.92 -3.48 15.41
C GLU A 178 25.59 -3.35 16.17
N GLU A 179 25.08 -2.13 16.32
CA GLU A 179 23.81 -1.86 16.99
C GLU A 179 22.60 -1.84 16.04
N VAL A 180 22.80 -1.99 14.72
CA VAL A 180 21.70 -2.05 13.75
C VAL A 180 21.06 -3.44 13.75
N CYS A 181 19.75 -3.52 14.02
CA CYS A 181 19.00 -4.79 14.04
C CYS A 181 18.09 -4.98 12.83
N ALA A 182 17.67 -3.92 12.16
CA ALA A 182 16.79 -4.01 10.99
C ALA A 182 16.92 -2.85 10.03
N ILE A 183 16.57 -3.11 8.77
CA ILE A 183 16.33 -2.11 7.74
C ILE A 183 14.91 -2.31 7.24
N ILE A 184 14.09 -1.23 7.24
CA ILE A 184 12.74 -1.23 6.67
C ILE A 184 12.70 -0.37 5.41
N VAL A 185 12.12 -0.91 4.33
CA VAL A 185 12.06 -0.23 3.02
C VAL A 185 10.79 -0.61 2.27
N GLU A 186 10.21 0.36 1.54
CA GLU A 186 9.16 0.11 0.56
C GLU A 186 9.82 -0.23 -0.79
N PRO A 187 9.52 -1.37 -1.45
CA PRO A 187 10.00 -1.64 -2.82
C PRO A 187 9.57 -0.58 -3.84
N VAL A 188 8.42 0.06 -3.61
CA VAL A 188 7.98 1.27 -4.31
C VAL A 188 7.46 2.25 -3.26
N GLN A 189 8.13 3.38 -3.06
CA GLN A 189 7.66 4.42 -2.15
C GLN A 189 6.34 5.03 -2.65
N GLY A 190 5.26 4.85 -1.87
CA GLY A 190 3.95 5.34 -2.23
C GLY A 190 3.79 6.85 -2.00
N GLU A 191 3.84 7.26 -0.75
CA GLU A 191 3.69 8.67 -0.33
C GLU A 191 4.92 9.53 -0.69
N GLY A 192 6.06 8.90 -0.94
CA GLY A 192 7.31 9.52 -1.39
C GLY A 192 7.34 9.86 -2.89
N GLY A 193 6.21 9.77 -3.61
CA GLY A 193 6.09 10.18 -5.01
C GLY A 193 6.17 9.04 -6.02
N LEU A 194 5.67 7.86 -5.68
CA LEU A 194 5.60 6.67 -6.55
C LEU A 194 6.96 6.26 -7.13
N LYS A 195 7.98 6.26 -6.29
CA LYS A 195 9.37 5.97 -6.69
C LYS A 195 9.69 4.48 -6.50
N PRO A 196 9.93 3.71 -7.58
CA PRO A 196 10.44 2.34 -7.47
C PRO A 196 11.88 2.34 -6.94
N ALA A 197 12.20 1.33 -6.15
CA ALA A 197 13.58 1.03 -5.81
C ALA A 197 14.34 0.60 -7.07
N LYS A 198 15.63 0.90 -7.11
CA LYS A 198 16.53 0.29 -8.08
C LYS A 198 16.81 -1.16 -7.64
N LYS A 199 16.86 -2.09 -8.60
CA LYS A 199 17.11 -3.51 -8.31
C LYS A 199 18.43 -3.69 -7.56
N GLU A 200 19.47 -3.04 -8.02
CA GLU A 200 20.80 -3.10 -7.43
C GLU A 200 20.81 -2.57 -5.99
N PHE A 201 20.00 -1.54 -5.68
CA PHE A 201 19.87 -1.02 -4.33
C PHE A 201 19.31 -2.05 -3.37
N LEU A 202 18.21 -2.74 -3.74
CA LEU A 202 17.61 -3.77 -2.89
C LEU A 202 18.50 -5.00 -2.76
N GLN A 203 19.22 -5.38 -3.82
CA GLN A 203 20.17 -6.49 -3.79
C GLN A 203 21.36 -6.19 -2.85
N GLU A 204 21.90 -4.99 -2.88
CA GLU A 204 22.95 -4.57 -1.96
C GLU A 204 22.43 -4.47 -0.51
N LEU A 205 21.19 -4.00 -0.28
CA LEU A 205 20.58 -4.06 1.05
C LEU A 205 20.49 -5.49 1.56
N ARG A 206 20.07 -6.44 0.73
CA ARG A 206 20.02 -7.86 1.12
C ARG A 206 21.40 -8.38 1.53
N LYS A 207 22.41 -8.10 0.71
CA LYS A 207 23.78 -8.50 0.99
C LYS A 207 24.30 -7.92 2.31
N ILE A 208 24.11 -6.61 2.54
CA ILE A 208 24.49 -5.94 3.80
C ILE A 208 23.79 -6.61 4.99
N CYS A 209 22.49 -6.90 4.86
CA CYS A 209 21.73 -7.53 5.93
C CYS A 209 22.23 -8.96 6.24
N ASP A 210 22.58 -9.73 5.19
CA ASP A 210 23.12 -11.08 5.37
C ASP A 210 24.50 -11.08 6.05
N GLU A 211 25.39 -10.17 5.63
CA GLU A 211 26.76 -10.04 6.17
C GLU A 211 26.78 -9.56 7.64
N ASN A 212 25.80 -8.76 8.05
CA ASN A 212 25.76 -8.13 9.38
C ASN A 212 24.67 -8.70 10.30
N ASP A 213 23.96 -9.76 9.89
CA ASP A 213 22.85 -10.37 10.61
C ASP A 213 21.76 -9.34 11.00
N ILE A 214 21.38 -8.49 10.03
CA ILE A 214 20.35 -7.46 10.11
C ILE A 214 19.08 -7.98 9.46
N ILE A 215 17.91 -7.74 10.05
CA ILE A 215 16.62 -8.12 9.49
C ILE A 215 16.24 -7.16 8.35
N LEU A 216 16.01 -7.66 7.15
CA LEU A 216 15.47 -6.89 6.04
C LEU A 216 13.94 -7.00 6.02
N ILE A 217 13.26 -5.86 6.23
CA ILE A 217 11.81 -5.75 6.22
C ILE A 217 11.37 -5.01 4.96
N PHE A 218 10.56 -5.67 4.11
CA PHE A 218 9.89 -4.98 3.01
C PHE A 218 8.46 -4.61 3.41
N ASP A 219 8.18 -3.31 3.38
CA ASP A 219 6.81 -2.79 3.50
C ASP A 219 6.12 -2.86 2.13
N GLU A 220 5.30 -3.88 1.95
CA GLU A 220 4.48 -4.06 0.75
C GLU A 220 3.00 -3.70 0.96
N VAL A 221 2.70 -2.91 1.98
CA VAL A 221 1.33 -2.47 2.30
C VAL A 221 0.65 -1.80 1.11
N GLN A 222 1.37 -1.02 0.31
CA GLN A 222 0.79 -0.38 -0.88
C GLN A 222 1.19 -1.07 -2.19
N CYS A 223 2.41 -1.57 -2.32
CA CYS A 223 2.94 -2.11 -3.57
C CYS A 223 2.75 -3.62 -3.74
N GLY A 224 2.36 -4.36 -2.70
CA GLY A 224 2.11 -5.80 -2.75
C GLY A 224 0.72 -6.17 -3.26
N VAL A 225 0.36 -7.42 -3.07
CA VAL A 225 -0.96 -8.01 -3.39
C VAL A 225 -1.38 -7.74 -4.84
N GLY A 226 -0.48 -7.99 -5.78
CA GLY A 226 -0.76 -7.89 -7.22
C GLY A 226 -0.56 -6.51 -7.83
N ARG A 227 -0.41 -5.43 -7.04
CA ARG A 227 -0.35 -4.04 -7.49
C ARG A 227 0.74 -3.77 -8.53
N THR A 228 1.88 -4.45 -8.43
CA THR A 228 3.04 -4.30 -9.32
C THR A 228 3.11 -5.34 -10.45
N GLY A 229 2.06 -6.18 -10.63
CA GLY A 229 2.02 -7.24 -11.63
C GLY A 229 2.61 -8.57 -11.15
N LYS A 230 3.12 -8.62 -9.92
CA LYS A 230 3.49 -9.82 -9.16
C LYS A 230 2.69 -9.84 -7.86
N PHE A 231 2.48 -11.01 -7.25
CA PHE A 231 1.74 -11.07 -5.98
C PHE A 231 2.47 -10.31 -4.88
N PHE A 232 3.75 -10.60 -4.71
CA PHE A 232 4.65 -9.81 -3.88
C PHE A 232 5.49 -8.87 -4.75
N SER A 233 5.66 -7.64 -4.32
CA SER A 233 6.44 -6.66 -5.07
C SER A 233 7.92 -7.04 -5.16
N PHE A 234 8.48 -7.71 -4.14
CA PHE A 234 9.87 -8.16 -4.10
C PHE A 234 10.24 -9.12 -5.25
N GLU A 235 9.26 -9.85 -5.79
CA GLU A 235 9.47 -10.76 -6.94
C GLU A 235 9.95 -10.02 -8.20
N ASN A 236 9.73 -8.69 -8.31
CA ASN A 236 10.23 -7.89 -9.43
C ASN A 236 11.74 -7.59 -9.32
N TYR A 237 12.33 -7.80 -8.15
CA TYR A 237 13.71 -7.41 -7.83
C TYR A 237 14.65 -8.59 -7.62
N ASP A 238 14.15 -9.82 -7.62
CA ASP A 238 14.89 -11.04 -7.29
C ASP A 238 15.56 -10.94 -5.90
N VAL A 239 14.86 -10.34 -4.94
CA VAL A 239 15.32 -10.17 -3.55
C VAL A 239 14.24 -10.68 -2.61
N ILE A 240 14.60 -11.60 -1.71
CA ILE A 240 13.69 -12.10 -0.69
C ILE A 240 14.01 -11.40 0.64
N PRO A 241 13.07 -10.63 1.22
CA PRO A 241 13.27 -10.05 2.55
C PRO A 241 13.10 -11.10 3.64
N ASP A 242 13.53 -10.79 4.85
CA ASP A 242 13.29 -11.64 6.03
C ASP A 242 11.86 -11.53 6.53
N VAL A 243 11.29 -10.31 6.39
CA VAL A 243 9.93 -9.98 6.79
C VAL A 243 9.27 -9.16 5.67
N VAL A 244 8.03 -9.49 5.35
CA VAL A 244 7.19 -8.67 4.47
C VAL A 244 5.92 -8.26 5.21
N THR A 245 5.51 -7.00 5.08
CA THR A 245 4.24 -6.50 5.62
C THR A 245 3.24 -6.23 4.51
N MET A 246 1.97 -6.51 4.75
CA MET A 246 0.87 -6.37 3.78
C MET A 246 -0.38 -5.83 4.46
N ALA A 247 -1.23 -5.14 3.69
CA ALA A 247 -2.57 -4.72 4.09
C ALA A 247 -3.39 -4.31 2.85
N LYS A 248 -4.10 -3.19 2.93
CA LYS A 248 -4.81 -2.53 1.81
C LYS A 248 -5.51 -3.52 0.86
N GLY A 249 -4.89 -3.82 -0.27
CA GLY A 249 -5.42 -4.71 -1.29
C GLY A 249 -5.74 -6.13 -0.82
N LEU A 250 -5.25 -6.56 0.35
CA LEU A 250 -5.35 -7.95 0.82
C LEU A 250 -6.80 -8.42 1.04
N ALA A 251 -7.72 -7.54 1.45
CA ALA A 251 -9.12 -7.91 1.67
C ALA A 251 -10.12 -6.96 1.01
N ASN A 252 -9.76 -6.28 -0.06
CA ASN A 252 -10.67 -5.48 -0.92
C ASN A 252 -11.63 -4.57 -0.15
N GLY A 253 -11.14 -3.85 0.88
CA GLY A 253 -11.91 -2.89 1.67
C GLY A 253 -12.18 -3.30 3.12
N LEU A 254 -12.12 -4.58 3.47
CA LEU A 254 -12.19 -5.00 4.87
C LEU A 254 -10.85 -4.78 5.58
N PRO A 255 -10.88 -4.33 6.86
CA PRO A 255 -9.67 -4.12 7.64
C PRO A 255 -8.90 -5.42 7.83
N ILE A 256 -7.68 -5.48 7.35
CA ILE A 256 -6.70 -6.54 7.56
C ILE A 256 -5.29 -5.99 7.34
N GLY A 257 -4.37 -6.44 8.16
CA GLY A 257 -2.94 -6.34 7.96
C GLY A 257 -2.30 -7.69 8.20
N ALA A 258 -1.11 -7.89 7.68
CA ALA A 258 -0.35 -9.10 7.97
C ALA A 258 1.15 -8.79 7.88
N PHE A 259 1.95 -9.50 8.65
CA PHE A 259 3.37 -9.63 8.36
C PHE A 259 3.75 -11.12 8.32
N MET A 260 4.63 -11.44 7.37
CA MET A 260 5.13 -12.79 7.18
C MET A 260 6.62 -12.81 7.43
N VAL A 261 7.10 -13.91 7.97
CA VAL A 261 8.50 -14.09 8.37
C VAL A 261 9.08 -15.38 7.79
N ASN A 262 10.36 -15.36 7.45
CA ASN A 262 11.07 -16.56 7.04
C ASN A 262 11.34 -17.50 8.23
N LYS A 263 11.80 -18.70 7.96
CA LYS A 263 12.03 -19.75 8.97
C LYS A 263 13.00 -19.31 10.08
N LYS A 264 14.03 -18.52 9.77
CA LYS A 264 15.04 -18.05 10.73
C LYS A 264 14.40 -17.26 11.87
N TYR A 265 13.39 -16.46 11.57
CA TYR A 265 12.77 -15.55 12.54
C TYR A 265 11.39 -16.01 13.04
N SER A 266 10.89 -17.17 12.56
CA SER A 266 9.54 -17.67 12.83
C SER A 266 9.28 -18.04 14.30
N GLN A 267 10.30 -18.09 15.15
CA GLN A 267 10.21 -18.37 16.57
C GLN A 267 10.61 -17.17 17.46
N VAL A 268 10.90 -16.00 16.88
CA VAL A 268 11.34 -14.82 17.65
C VAL A 268 10.21 -14.29 18.53
N LEU A 269 9.00 -14.16 17.97
CA LEU A 269 7.81 -13.82 18.75
C LEU A 269 7.13 -15.12 19.24
N THR A 270 6.88 -15.17 20.55
CA THR A 270 6.26 -16.31 21.23
C THR A 270 5.00 -15.89 21.99
N TYR A 271 4.38 -16.81 22.71
CA TYR A 271 3.14 -16.52 23.46
C TYR A 271 3.32 -15.32 24.41
N GLY A 272 2.39 -14.35 24.29
CA GLY A 272 2.37 -13.13 25.09
C GLY A 272 3.18 -11.96 24.55
N ASP A 273 4.05 -12.15 23.55
CA ASP A 273 4.88 -11.07 23.01
C ASP A 273 4.10 -10.07 22.16
N HIS A 274 3.13 -10.55 21.39
CA HIS A 274 2.29 -9.75 20.51
C HIS A 274 0.93 -10.36 20.35
N ALA A 275 -0.10 -9.51 20.21
CA ALA A 275 -1.49 -9.95 20.07
C ALA A 275 -2.32 -8.88 19.35
N SER A 276 -3.47 -9.29 18.82
CA SER A 276 -4.51 -8.42 18.29
C SER A 276 -5.86 -9.07 18.54
N THR A 277 -6.81 -8.31 19.09
CA THR A 277 -8.17 -8.82 19.33
C THR A 277 -8.86 -9.16 18.02
N PHE A 278 -8.79 -8.28 17.01
CA PHE A 278 -9.50 -8.44 15.74
C PHE A 278 -8.60 -8.91 14.58
N GLY A 279 -7.29 -9.02 14.79
CA GLY A 279 -6.35 -9.44 13.73
C GLY A 279 -6.69 -10.82 13.17
N GLY A 280 -6.80 -10.91 11.86
CA GLY A 280 -7.24 -12.14 11.19
C GLY A 280 -8.71 -12.50 11.43
N ASN A 281 -9.56 -11.50 11.67
CA ASN A 281 -11.00 -11.63 11.86
C ASN A 281 -11.64 -12.55 10.81
N PRO A 282 -12.60 -13.40 11.20
CA PRO A 282 -13.24 -14.38 10.29
C PRO A 282 -13.80 -13.76 9.02
N VAL A 283 -14.42 -12.58 9.10
CA VAL A 283 -15.03 -11.89 7.96
C VAL A 283 -13.95 -11.32 7.03
N SER A 284 -12.94 -10.65 7.60
CA SER A 284 -11.82 -10.10 6.81
C SER A 284 -11.03 -11.21 6.12
N THR A 285 -10.77 -12.33 6.81
CA THR A 285 -10.05 -13.46 6.20
C THR A 285 -10.89 -14.22 5.18
N ALA A 286 -12.22 -14.27 5.31
CA ALA A 286 -13.11 -14.80 4.26
C ALA A 286 -12.98 -13.96 2.97
N GLY A 287 -13.07 -12.63 3.08
CA GLY A 287 -12.85 -11.73 1.96
C GLY A 287 -11.44 -11.85 1.36
N ALA A 288 -10.40 -11.87 2.21
CA ALA A 288 -9.01 -12.00 1.77
C ALA A 288 -8.75 -13.32 1.02
N ASN A 289 -9.35 -14.44 1.44
CA ASN A 289 -9.24 -15.71 0.71
C ASN A 289 -9.75 -15.60 -0.73
N VAL A 290 -10.83 -14.86 -0.97
CA VAL A 290 -11.34 -14.60 -2.32
C VAL A 290 -10.37 -13.70 -3.09
N VAL A 291 -9.92 -12.61 -2.48
CA VAL A 291 -8.98 -11.67 -3.13
C VAL A 291 -7.71 -12.39 -3.59
N VAL A 292 -7.06 -13.13 -2.69
CA VAL A 292 -5.82 -13.87 -3.01
C VAL A 292 -6.08 -14.89 -4.12
N ASN A 293 -7.21 -15.61 -4.06
CA ASN A 293 -7.58 -16.58 -5.08
C ASN A 293 -7.82 -15.93 -6.47
N GLU A 294 -8.59 -14.83 -6.51
CA GLU A 294 -8.86 -14.11 -7.76
C GLU A 294 -7.56 -13.55 -8.38
N ILE A 295 -6.68 -12.98 -7.57
CA ILE A 295 -5.40 -12.42 -8.06
C ILE A 295 -4.50 -13.51 -8.65
N ILE A 296 -4.37 -14.66 -7.97
CA ILE A 296 -3.43 -15.71 -8.39
C ILE A 296 -3.97 -16.53 -9.56
N ASN A 297 -5.27 -16.91 -9.52
CA ASN A 297 -5.81 -17.93 -10.41
C ASN A 297 -6.61 -17.37 -11.60
N ASN A 298 -7.02 -16.09 -11.58
CA ASN A 298 -7.92 -15.54 -12.59
C ASN A 298 -7.27 -14.47 -13.49
N GLY A 299 -5.96 -14.56 -13.69
CA GLY A 299 -5.24 -13.76 -14.68
C GLY A 299 -5.03 -12.28 -14.29
N ILE A 300 -5.38 -11.87 -13.05
CA ILE A 300 -5.26 -10.48 -12.61
C ILE A 300 -3.79 -10.00 -12.64
N LEU A 301 -2.83 -10.84 -12.27
CA LEU A 301 -1.40 -10.46 -12.34
C LEU A 301 -0.97 -10.15 -13.77
N ASN A 302 -1.41 -10.97 -14.73
CA ASN A 302 -1.15 -10.72 -16.16
C ASN A 302 -1.88 -9.46 -16.66
N ASN A 303 -3.13 -9.24 -16.19
CA ASN A 303 -3.87 -8.02 -16.49
C ASN A 303 -3.11 -6.77 -16.03
N VAL A 304 -2.62 -6.77 -14.78
CA VAL A 304 -1.84 -5.65 -14.22
C VAL A 304 -0.56 -5.41 -15.01
N LYS A 305 0.16 -6.49 -15.38
CA LYS A 305 1.37 -6.37 -16.20
C LYS A 305 1.06 -5.75 -17.56
N THR A 306 0.18 -6.36 -18.34
CA THR A 306 -0.11 -5.95 -19.73
C THR A 306 -0.77 -4.56 -19.80
N ASN A 307 -1.78 -4.32 -18.96
CA ASN A 307 -2.47 -3.03 -18.95
C ASN A 307 -1.67 -1.95 -18.20
N GLY A 308 -0.79 -2.32 -17.27
CA GLY A 308 0.20 -1.40 -16.69
C GLY A 308 1.16 -0.88 -17.76
N GLU A 309 1.77 -1.76 -18.56
CA GLU A 309 2.62 -1.39 -19.71
C GLU A 309 1.86 -0.47 -20.69
N TYR A 310 0.59 -0.79 -20.96
CA TYR A 310 -0.26 0.04 -21.81
C TYR A 310 -0.51 1.43 -21.20
N LEU A 311 -0.85 1.50 -19.91
CA LEU A 311 -1.03 2.77 -19.19
C LEU A 311 0.22 3.64 -19.26
N PHE A 312 1.40 3.07 -18.97
CA PHE A 312 2.67 3.76 -19.08
C PHE A 312 2.92 4.29 -20.51
N ALA A 313 2.63 3.49 -21.53
CA ALA A 313 2.80 3.92 -22.92
C ALA A 313 1.90 5.13 -23.27
N GLN A 314 0.64 5.13 -22.82
CA GLN A 314 -0.27 6.27 -23.04
C GLN A 314 0.17 7.52 -22.26
N LEU A 315 0.58 7.38 -21.00
CA LEU A 315 1.08 8.50 -20.19
C LEU A 315 2.37 9.10 -20.76
N ASN A 316 3.25 8.27 -21.30
CA ASN A 316 4.47 8.78 -21.98
C ASN A 316 4.15 9.54 -23.28
N LYS A 317 3.06 9.21 -23.97
CA LYS A 317 2.57 10.05 -25.10
C LYS A 317 2.14 11.43 -24.60
N LEU A 318 1.43 11.49 -23.44
CA LEU A 318 1.07 12.77 -22.82
C LEU A 318 2.32 13.55 -22.40
N LYS A 319 3.33 12.89 -21.82
CA LYS A 319 4.62 13.51 -21.48
C LYS A 319 5.29 14.11 -22.71
N SER A 320 5.23 13.45 -23.87
CA SER A 320 5.79 13.97 -25.11
C SER A 320 4.99 15.14 -25.69
N LYS A 321 3.68 15.27 -25.34
CA LYS A 321 2.78 16.33 -25.78
C LYS A 321 2.83 17.59 -24.90
N TYR A 322 3.17 17.42 -23.62
CA TYR A 322 3.10 18.47 -22.60
C TYR A 322 4.44 18.61 -21.86
N ASP A 323 5.17 19.68 -22.10
CA ASP A 323 6.51 19.94 -21.55
C ASP A 323 6.52 20.11 -20.01
N PHE A 324 5.37 20.44 -19.42
CA PHE A 324 5.19 20.55 -17.98
C PHE A 324 5.05 19.19 -17.27
N ILE A 325 4.94 18.06 -17.98
CA ILE A 325 5.07 16.71 -17.41
C ILE A 325 6.57 16.36 -17.36
N LYS A 326 7.13 16.31 -16.15
CA LYS A 326 8.58 16.08 -15.96
C LYS A 326 8.92 14.61 -15.95
N ASP A 327 8.05 13.78 -15.32
CA ASP A 327 8.31 12.34 -15.21
C ASP A 327 7.03 11.51 -15.15
N VAL A 328 7.13 10.27 -15.66
CA VAL A 328 6.12 9.22 -15.49
C VAL A 328 6.83 7.99 -14.94
N ARG A 329 6.51 7.58 -13.73
CA ARG A 329 7.20 6.50 -13.02
C ARG A 329 6.27 5.63 -12.20
N GLY A 330 6.78 4.49 -11.74
CA GLY A 330 6.05 3.52 -10.94
C GLY A 330 6.24 2.11 -11.46
N LEU A 331 5.34 1.19 -11.05
CA LEU A 331 5.37 -0.22 -11.46
C LEU A 331 3.95 -0.81 -11.46
N GLY A 332 3.57 -1.49 -12.53
CA GLY A 332 2.23 -2.05 -12.70
C GLY A 332 1.13 -0.97 -12.62
N PHE A 333 0.20 -1.12 -11.69
CA PHE A 333 -0.85 -0.14 -11.42
C PHE A 333 -0.56 0.77 -10.21
N MET A 334 0.69 1.04 -9.94
CA MET A 334 1.15 2.03 -8.97
C MET A 334 1.96 3.09 -9.71
N VAL A 335 1.28 4.15 -10.22
CA VAL A 335 1.82 5.08 -11.19
C VAL A 335 1.78 6.51 -10.68
N GLY A 336 2.88 7.24 -10.85
CA GLY A 336 3.03 8.66 -10.56
C GLY A 336 3.36 9.47 -11.81
N ILE A 337 2.72 10.63 -11.95
CA ILE A 337 3.01 11.61 -12.99
C ILE A 337 3.47 12.88 -12.28
N GLU A 338 4.71 13.30 -12.52
CA GLU A 338 5.28 14.49 -11.92
C GLU A 338 5.16 15.68 -12.86
N PHE A 339 4.72 16.80 -12.30
CA PHE A 339 4.53 18.07 -13.00
C PHE A 339 5.49 19.14 -12.45
N ASP A 340 5.72 20.24 -13.18
CA ASP A 340 6.45 21.40 -12.68
C ASP A 340 5.58 22.40 -11.91
N PHE A 341 4.32 22.04 -11.64
CA PHE A 341 3.36 22.80 -10.87
C PHE A 341 2.64 21.94 -9.81
N GLU A 342 1.96 22.57 -8.87
CA GLU A 342 1.13 21.89 -7.86
C GLU A 342 -0.15 21.30 -8.46
N VAL A 343 -0.36 19.99 -8.30
CA VAL A 343 -1.44 19.25 -8.97
C VAL A 343 -2.83 19.39 -8.32
N ALA A 344 -2.98 20.17 -7.27
CA ALA A 344 -4.24 20.24 -6.52
C ALA A 344 -5.43 20.71 -7.37
N SER A 345 -5.24 21.75 -8.20
CA SER A 345 -6.26 22.24 -9.12
C SER A 345 -6.57 21.22 -10.21
N LEU A 346 -5.55 20.62 -10.80
CA LEU A 346 -5.72 19.56 -11.81
C LEU A 346 -6.53 18.37 -11.26
N ILE A 347 -6.25 17.92 -10.03
CA ILE A 347 -7.01 16.82 -9.39
C ILE A 347 -8.48 17.22 -9.19
N SER A 348 -8.77 18.48 -8.84
CA SER A 348 -10.15 18.95 -8.75
C SER A 348 -10.84 18.93 -10.10
N ASP A 349 -10.19 19.41 -11.16
CA ASP A 349 -10.73 19.40 -12.53
C ASP A 349 -11.00 17.98 -13.02
N LEU A 350 -10.08 17.03 -12.76
CA LEU A 350 -10.25 15.63 -13.10
C LEU A 350 -11.47 15.01 -12.40
N LYS A 351 -11.64 15.28 -11.08
CA LYS A 351 -12.82 14.87 -10.32
C LYS A 351 -14.11 15.43 -10.95
N ASP A 352 -14.10 16.72 -11.30
CA ASP A 352 -15.26 17.36 -11.90
C ASP A 352 -15.58 16.81 -13.30
N ASN A 353 -14.59 16.24 -13.99
CA ASN A 353 -14.77 15.52 -15.26
C ASN A 353 -14.94 13.99 -15.08
N GLY A 354 -15.13 13.49 -13.86
CA GLY A 354 -15.51 12.10 -13.60
C GLY A 354 -14.34 11.13 -13.45
N LEU A 355 -13.12 11.61 -13.17
CA LEU A 355 -11.95 10.77 -12.85
C LEU A 355 -11.44 11.08 -11.45
N LEU A 356 -11.39 10.06 -10.59
CA LEU A 356 -10.81 10.19 -9.25
C LEU A 356 -9.35 9.77 -9.26
N VAL A 357 -8.48 10.67 -8.83
CA VAL A 357 -7.04 10.46 -8.62
C VAL A 357 -6.59 11.16 -7.35
N LEU A 358 -5.37 10.91 -6.88
CA LEU A 358 -4.79 11.54 -5.70
C LEU A 358 -3.45 12.20 -6.02
N ASN A 359 -2.97 13.03 -5.09
CA ASN A 359 -1.59 13.49 -5.09
C ASN A 359 -0.68 12.60 -4.21
N ALA A 360 0.61 12.63 -4.51
CA ALA A 360 1.70 12.13 -3.66
C ALA A 360 2.77 13.22 -3.55
N GLY A 361 2.67 14.06 -2.52
CA GLY A 361 3.39 15.35 -2.48
C GLY A 361 2.63 16.47 -3.20
N ALA A 362 3.28 17.59 -3.49
CA ALA A 362 2.64 18.76 -4.08
C ALA A 362 2.41 18.62 -5.60
N ASN A 363 3.37 18.05 -6.31
CA ASN A 363 3.47 18.07 -7.77
C ASN A 363 3.38 16.70 -8.45
N VAL A 364 3.04 15.63 -7.72
CA VAL A 364 2.87 14.29 -8.29
C VAL A 364 1.40 13.88 -8.24
N MET A 365 0.81 13.58 -9.38
CA MET A 365 -0.49 12.92 -9.49
C MET A 365 -0.29 11.41 -9.41
N ARG A 366 -1.06 10.75 -8.54
CA ARG A 366 -0.96 9.32 -8.25
C ARG A 366 -2.18 8.57 -8.79
N LEU A 367 -1.92 7.51 -9.55
CA LEU A 367 -2.92 6.58 -10.07
C LEU A 367 -2.76 5.22 -9.39
N LEU A 368 -3.84 4.75 -8.76
CA LEU A 368 -3.94 3.45 -8.09
C LEU A 368 -5.27 2.77 -8.46
N PRO A 369 -5.53 2.46 -9.73
CA PRO A 369 -6.81 1.87 -10.13
C PRO A 369 -7.02 0.49 -9.50
N PRO A 370 -8.25 -0.04 -9.45
CA PRO A 370 -8.51 -1.45 -9.20
C PRO A 370 -7.70 -2.34 -10.14
N LEU A 371 -7.29 -3.53 -9.68
CA LEU A 371 -6.43 -4.43 -10.49
C LEU A 371 -7.17 -5.04 -11.70
N ILE A 372 -8.48 -4.86 -11.76
CA ILE A 372 -9.35 -5.34 -12.83
C ILE A 372 -9.56 -4.33 -13.97
N VAL A 373 -8.99 -3.12 -13.89
CA VAL A 373 -9.08 -2.16 -15.00
C VAL A 373 -8.44 -2.75 -16.26
N ASN A 374 -9.07 -2.46 -17.39
CA ASN A 374 -8.64 -2.90 -18.69
C ASN A 374 -8.37 -1.71 -19.62
N LYS A 375 -8.05 -2.00 -20.88
CA LYS A 375 -7.71 -0.99 -21.87
C LYS A 375 -8.79 0.08 -22.04
N ILE A 376 -10.10 -0.29 -22.01
CA ILE A 376 -11.21 0.66 -22.17
C ILE A 376 -11.21 1.69 -21.04
N HIS A 377 -11.03 1.25 -19.79
CA HIS A 377 -10.97 2.13 -18.63
C HIS A 377 -9.73 3.04 -18.67
N ILE A 378 -8.60 2.51 -19.16
CA ILE A 378 -7.37 3.30 -19.34
C ILE A 378 -7.58 4.37 -20.41
N ASP A 379 -8.15 4.02 -21.55
CA ASP A 379 -8.44 4.98 -22.64
C ASP A 379 -9.41 6.09 -22.16
N GLU A 380 -10.44 5.74 -21.34
CA GLU A 380 -11.34 6.70 -20.70
C GLU A 380 -10.56 7.66 -19.78
N ALA A 381 -9.71 7.12 -18.89
CA ALA A 381 -8.89 7.93 -17.98
C ALA A 381 -7.93 8.84 -18.74
N ILE A 382 -7.20 8.31 -19.73
CA ILE A 382 -6.25 9.08 -20.55
C ILE A 382 -6.93 10.23 -21.28
N LYS A 383 -8.14 9.99 -21.84
CA LYS A 383 -8.91 11.05 -22.48
C LYS A 383 -9.27 12.17 -21.52
N ILE A 384 -9.77 11.83 -20.31
CA ILE A 384 -10.13 12.83 -19.30
C ILE A 384 -8.89 13.61 -18.86
N ILE A 385 -7.74 12.94 -18.68
CA ILE A 385 -6.47 13.58 -18.33
C ILE A 385 -6.02 14.52 -19.46
N ASP A 386 -6.03 14.08 -20.72
CA ASP A 386 -5.62 14.88 -21.87
C ASP A 386 -6.49 16.13 -22.04
N ASP A 387 -7.81 16.00 -21.90
CA ASP A 387 -8.77 17.11 -21.97
C ASP A 387 -8.51 18.16 -20.86
N ALA A 388 -8.20 17.72 -19.62
CA ALA A 388 -7.86 18.61 -18.52
C ALA A 388 -6.52 19.33 -18.73
N LEU A 389 -5.49 18.60 -19.21
CA LEU A 389 -4.17 19.17 -19.50
C LEU A 389 -4.20 20.18 -20.66
N ASN A 390 -5.03 19.96 -21.67
CA ASN A 390 -5.22 20.93 -22.77
C ASN A 390 -5.78 22.28 -22.24
N LYS A 391 -6.72 22.24 -21.27
CA LYS A 391 -7.25 23.46 -20.63
C LYS A 391 -6.18 24.16 -19.82
N ALA A 392 -5.36 23.42 -19.06
CA ALA A 392 -4.25 24.00 -18.30
C ALA A 392 -3.22 24.69 -19.21
N LYS A 393 -2.90 24.12 -20.38
CA LYS A 393 -1.98 24.72 -21.36
C LYS A 393 -2.46 26.06 -21.93
N ILE A 394 -3.76 26.29 -22.01
CA ILE A 394 -4.34 27.53 -22.53
C ILE A 394 -4.31 28.65 -21.48
N SER A 395 -4.18 28.29 -20.20
CA SER A 395 -4.23 29.22 -19.05
C SER A 395 -2.84 29.69 -18.58
N VAL A 396 -1.76 29.20 -19.20
CA VAL A 396 -0.37 29.59 -19.03
C VAL A 396 0.06 30.43 -20.24
#